data_c0b2584194032dbe2d0bd002f867d351
#
_entry.id   c0b2584194032dbe2d0bd002f867d351
#
_cell.length_a   1.000
_cell.length_b   1.000
_cell.length_c   1.000
_cell.angle_alpha   90.00
_cell.angle_beta   90.00
_cell.angle_gamma   90.00
#
_symmetry.space_group_name_H-M   'P 1'
#
loop_
_entity.id
_entity.type
_entity.pdbx_description
1 polymer ?
#
loop_
_entity_poly.entity_id
_entity_poly.type
_entity_poly.pdbx_seq_one_letter_code
_entity_poly.pdbx_strand_id
1 'polypeptide(L)'
;MADVLVVDDSKVMRDMVAACLKPNPGLKVTHASSGLEAIEQLSLKRFDVVVLDLNMPDIGGIEVLEFVRGQDRLAALPIIIVTTRGDEASRARALGAGATRYLTKPFTPEVILGEVNALVTEPGRAPG
;
A
#
# COMPACT_ATOMS: atom_id res chain seq x y z
N MET A 1 -13.97 4.17 10.53
CA MET A 1 -12.67 4.73 10.13
C MET A 1 -11.80 3.65 9.53
N ALA A 2 -11.16 3.93 8.42
CA ALA A 2 -10.29 2.98 7.77
C ALA A 2 -8.81 3.32 8.04
N ASP A 3 -8.01 2.29 8.30
CA ASP A 3 -6.58 2.45 8.57
C ASP A 3 -5.77 2.17 7.32
N VAL A 4 -4.94 3.13 6.91
CA VAL A 4 -4.08 3.05 5.74
C VAL A 4 -2.63 3.04 6.19
N LEU A 5 -1.86 2.06 5.73
CA LEU A 5 -0.42 2.03 5.96
C LEU A 5 0.29 2.52 4.71
N VAL A 6 1.10 3.57 4.85
CA VAL A 6 1.88 4.13 3.75
C VAL A 6 3.34 3.78 3.97
N VAL A 7 3.90 3.01 3.04
CA VAL A 7 5.26 2.45 3.13
C VAL A 7 6.13 3.03 2.02
N ASP A 8 7.13 3.79 2.40
CA ASP A 8 8.11 4.38 1.47
C ASP A 8 9.30 4.84 2.31
N ASP A 9 10.51 4.64 1.82
CA ASP A 9 11.70 5.10 2.54
C ASP A 9 11.85 6.62 2.49
N SER A 10 11.17 7.29 1.59
CA SER A 10 11.17 8.75 1.47
C SER A 10 10.07 9.37 2.32
N LYS A 11 10.46 10.17 3.32
CA LYS A 11 9.50 10.90 4.14
C LYS A 11 8.67 11.86 3.30
N VAL A 12 9.29 12.50 2.31
CA VAL A 12 8.58 13.42 1.42
C VAL A 12 7.46 12.70 0.67
N MET A 13 7.73 11.51 0.18
CA MET A 13 6.72 10.72 -0.52
C MET A 13 5.61 10.26 0.41
N ARG A 14 5.95 9.81 1.62
CA ARG A 14 4.93 9.41 2.60
C ARG A 14 4.02 10.59 2.95
N ASP A 15 4.61 11.77 3.17
CA ASP A 15 3.85 12.97 3.50
C ASP A 15 2.97 13.39 2.33
N MET A 16 3.46 13.25 1.10
CA MET A 16 2.69 13.56 -0.10
C MET A 16 1.46 12.64 -0.23
N VAL A 17 1.66 11.34 -0.06
CA VAL A 17 0.55 10.39 -0.13
C VAL A 17 -0.45 10.68 0.98
N ALA A 18 0.02 10.93 2.20
CA ALA A 18 -0.87 11.27 3.31
C ALA A 18 -1.70 12.52 3.00
N ALA A 19 -1.07 13.53 2.39
CA ALA A 19 -1.77 14.76 2.00
C ALA A 19 -2.85 14.48 0.95
N CYS A 20 -2.58 13.58 0.00
CA CYS A 20 -3.55 13.20 -1.03
C CYS A 20 -4.79 12.52 -0.42
N LEU A 21 -4.66 11.89 0.75
CA LEU A 21 -5.75 11.16 1.39
C LEU A 21 -6.57 12.02 2.34
N LYS A 22 -6.09 13.22 2.68
CA LYS A 22 -6.79 14.11 3.62
C LYS A 22 -8.22 14.47 3.26
N PRO A 23 -8.60 14.61 1.98
CA PRO A 23 -10.01 14.91 1.66
C PRO A 23 -11.01 13.90 2.20
N ASN A 24 -10.59 12.68 2.48
CA ASN A 24 -11.44 11.70 3.15
C ASN A 24 -11.09 11.65 4.65
N PRO A 25 -11.85 12.30 5.52
CA PRO A 25 -11.53 12.32 6.96
C PRO A 25 -11.73 10.98 7.65
N GLY A 26 -12.35 10.01 6.97
CA GLY A 26 -12.49 8.65 7.47
C GLY A 26 -11.23 7.78 7.32
N LEU A 27 -10.17 8.31 6.71
CA LEU A 27 -8.92 7.58 6.56
C LEU A 27 -7.90 8.01 7.61
N LYS A 28 -7.35 7.04 8.33
CA LYS A 28 -6.28 7.27 9.28
C LYS A 28 -4.99 6.70 8.71
N VAL A 29 -3.98 7.54 8.52
CA VAL A 29 -2.71 7.15 7.89
C VAL A 29 -1.66 6.84 8.94
N THR A 30 -1.00 5.69 8.78
CA THR A 30 0.18 5.31 9.55
C THR A 30 1.35 5.19 8.58
N HIS A 31 2.52 5.65 8.97
CA HIS A 31 3.72 5.65 8.14
C HIS A 31 4.63 4.49 8.51
N ALA A 32 5.28 3.91 7.49
CA ALA A 32 6.38 2.98 7.67
C ALA A 32 7.49 3.40 6.71
N SER A 33 8.71 3.49 7.21
CA SER A 33 9.85 3.98 6.43
C SER A 33 10.70 2.88 5.80
N SER A 34 10.32 1.62 6.01
CA SER A 34 11.04 0.47 5.47
C SER A 34 10.12 -0.74 5.37
N GLY A 35 10.56 -1.74 4.62
CA GLY A 35 9.82 -3.00 4.53
C GLY A 35 9.74 -3.72 5.87
N LEU A 36 10.81 -3.70 6.66
CA LEU A 36 10.79 -4.30 7.99
C LEU A 36 9.81 -3.60 8.91
N GLU A 37 9.77 -2.27 8.89
CA GLU A 37 8.82 -1.51 9.68
C GLU A 37 7.38 -1.80 9.25
N ALA A 38 7.15 -1.96 7.95
CA ALA A 38 5.83 -2.32 7.43
C ALA A 38 5.38 -3.68 7.98
N ILE A 39 6.26 -4.67 7.94
CA ILE A 39 5.96 -6.02 8.46
C ILE A 39 5.66 -5.94 9.96
N GLU A 40 6.44 -5.16 10.70
CA GLU A 40 6.21 -4.95 12.14
C GLU A 40 4.84 -4.35 12.40
N GLN A 41 4.49 -3.29 11.68
CA GLN A 41 3.19 -2.63 11.83
C GLN A 41 2.04 -3.59 11.50
N LEU A 42 2.19 -4.35 10.43
CA LEU A 42 1.17 -5.32 10.02
C LEU A 42 0.99 -6.46 11.03
N SER A 43 2.02 -6.74 11.81
CA SER A 43 1.96 -7.73 12.88
C SER A 43 1.29 -7.22 14.15
N LEU A 44 1.36 -5.91 14.38
CA LEU A 44 0.87 -5.29 15.62
C LEU A 44 -0.56 -4.79 15.51
N LYS A 45 -1.00 -4.44 14.32
CA LYS A 45 -2.26 -3.75 14.15
C LYS A 45 -2.88 -4.12 12.81
N ARG A 46 -4.18 -3.93 12.73
CA ARG A 46 -4.94 -4.21 11.54
C ARG A 46 -5.03 -2.99 10.63
N PHE A 47 -4.85 -3.23 9.35
CA PHE A 47 -4.97 -2.19 8.32
C PHE A 47 -6.00 -2.60 7.27
N ASP A 48 -6.60 -1.60 6.63
CA ASP A 48 -7.62 -1.82 5.60
C ASP A 48 -7.04 -1.75 4.20
N VAL A 49 -5.92 -1.04 4.03
CA VAL A 49 -5.21 -0.96 2.76
C VAL A 49 -3.77 -0.54 3.02
N VAL A 50 -2.86 -0.99 2.15
CA VAL A 50 -1.45 -0.61 2.19
C VAL A 50 -1.08 0.08 0.89
N VAL A 51 -0.40 1.23 0.97
CA VAL A 51 0.23 1.89 -0.17
C VAL A 51 1.72 1.62 -0.04
N LEU A 52 2.30 0.91 -0.98
CA LEU A 52 3.63 0.31 -0.85
C LEU A 52 4.52 0.67 -2.03
N ASP A 53 5.69 1.25 -1.74
CA ASP A 53 6.72 1.47 -2.75
C ASP A 53 7.47 0.16 -3.03
N LEU A 54 7.80 -0.07 -4.31
CA LEU A 54 8.57 -1.27 -4.69
C LEU A 54 10.05 -1.16 -4.32
N ASN A 55 10.62 0.02 -4.40
CA ASN A 55 12.06 0.21 -4.26
C ASN A 55 12.42 0.75 -2.88
N MET A 56 12.85 -0.15 -2.01
CA MET A 56 13.30 0.21 -0.67
C MET A 56 14.62 -0.50 -0.38
N PRO A 57 15.52 0.13 0.41
CA PRO A 57 16.89 -0.38 0.56
C PRO A 57 17.02 -1.64 1.42
N ASP A 58 16.07 -1.91 2.31
CA ASP A 58 16.15 -3.07 3.21
C ASP A 58 15.43 -4.30 2.62
N ILE A 59 14.11 -4.33 2.71
CA ILE A 59 13.28 -5.36 2.10
C ILE A 59 12.46 -4.69 1.01
N GLY A 60 12.54 -5.19 -0.21
CA GLY A 60 11.82 -4.62 -1.33
C GLY A 60 10.31 -4.85 -1.22
N GLY A 61 9.55 -4.09 -2.01
CA GLY A 61 8.09 -4.19 -1.99
C GLY A 61 7.57 -5.57 -2.39
N ILE A 62 8.28 -6.27 -3.28
CA ILE A 62 7.89 -7.63 -3.68
C ILE A 62 7.97 -8.58 -2.49
N GLU A 63 9.03 -8.49 -1.70
CA GLU A 63 9.20 -9.35 -0.51
C GLU A 63 8.13 -9.06 0.53
N VAL A 64 7.73 -7.79 0.68
CA VAL A 64 6.62 -7.43 1.58
C VAL A 64 5.31 -8.05 1.08
N LEU A 65 5.06 -7.97 -0.25
CA LEU A 65 3.88 -8.60 -0.85
C LEU A 65 3.85 -10.10 -0.58
N GLU A 66 4.97 -10.77 -0.79
CA GLU A 66 5.08 -12.22 -0.57
C GLU A 66 4.82 -12.57 0.88
N PHE A 67 5.39 -11.80 1.80
CA PHE A 67 5.12 -12.00 3.23
C PHE A 67 3.63 -11.89 3.53
N VAL A 68 2.98 -10.82 3.07
CA VAL A 68 1.57 -10.55 3.34
C VAL A 68 0.69 -11.68 2.78
N ARG A 69 0.93 -12.08 1.54
CA ARG A 69 0.11 -13.11 0.90
C ARG A 69 0.33 -14.51 1.52
N GLY A 70 1.44 -14.71 2.19
CA GLY A 70 1.73 -15.95 2.89
C GLY A 70 1.13 -16.06 4.28
N GLN A 71 0.55 -14.97 4.81
CA GLN A 71 -0.06 -14.97 6.15
C GLN A 71 -1.57 -15.05 6.01
N ASP A 72 -2.19 -16.06 6.59
CA ASP A 72 -3.64 -16.26 6.49
C ASP A 72 -4.43 -15.00 6.85
N ARG A 73 -4.04 -14.36 7.95
CA ARG A 73 -4.70 -13.14 8.44
C ARG A 73 -4.62 -11.96 7.48
N LEU A 74 -3.58 -11.93 6.66
CA LEU A 74 -3.28 -10.80 5.78
C LEU A 74 -3.49 -11.12 4.30
N ALA A 75 -3.89 -12.34 3.98
CA ALA A 75 -3.91 -12.82 2.60
C ALA A 75 -4.82 -12.01 1.67
N ALA A 76 -5.86 -11.38 2.22
CA ALA A 76 -6.81 -10.60 1.43
C ALA A 76 -6.62 -9.08 1.57
N LEU A 77 -5.58 -8.64 2.30
CA LEU A 77 -5.32 -7.22 2.52
C LEU A 77 -5.05 -6.51 1.20
N PRO A 78 -5.82 -5.47 0.85
CA PRO A 78 -5.55 -4.73 -0.38
C PRO A 78 -4.20 -4.01 -0.32
N ILE A 79 -3.40 -4.15 -1.37
CA ILE A 79 -2.09 -3.50 -1.48
C ILE A 79 -2.00 -2.77 -2.81
N ILE A 80 -1.76 -1.46 -2.74
CA ILE A 80 -1.53 -0.61 -3.90
C ILE A 80 -0.03 -0.39 -4.00
N ILE A 81 0.57 -0.85 -5.10
CA ILE A 81 1.97 -0.56 -5.38
C ILE A 81 2.06 0.82 -6.03
N VAL A 82 2.98 1.65 -5.54
CA VAL A 82 3.33 2.92 -6.18
C VAL A 82 4.83 2.93 -6.45
N THR A 83 5.23 3.21 -7.69
CA THR A 83 6.62 3.10 -8.09
C THR A 83 6.92 3.96 -9.31
N THR A 84 8.20 4.30 -9.50
CA THR A 84 8.65 4.97 -10.73
C THR A 84 8.80 3.98 -11.89
N ARG A 85 8.74 2.67 -11.63
CA ARG A 85 8.93 1.63 -12.66
C ARG A 85 7.64 1.33 -13.37
N GLY A 86 7.47 1.95 -14.55
CA GLY A 86 6.28 1.75 -15.36
C GLY A 86 6.37 0.65 -16.40
N ASP A 87 7.47 -0.11 -16.43
CA ASP A 87 7.66 -1.16 -17.42
C ASP A 87 6.75 -2.37 -17.15
N GLU A 88 6.36 -3.04 -18.21
CA GLU A 88 5.40 -4.15 -18.13
C GLU A 88 5.93 -5.32 -17.30
N ALA A 89 7.24 -5.59 -17.34
CA ALA A 89 7.83 -6.68 -16.57
C ALA A 89 7.70 -6.44 -15.06
N SER A 90 7.98 -5.22 -14.61
CA SER A 90 7.83 -4.86 -13.19
C SER A 90 6.37 -4.92 -12.75
N ARG A 91 5.47 -4.44 -13.60
CA ARG A 91 4.05 -4.48 -13.32
C ARG A 91 3.53 -5.91 -13.20
N ALA A 92 3.88 -6.75 -14.17
CA ALA A 92 3.46 -8.16 -14.17
C ALA A 92 4.00 -8.89 -12.95
N ARG A 93 5.24 -8.62 -12.56
CA ARG A 93 5.84 -9.23 -11.38
C ARG A 93 5.11 -8.85 -10.10
N ALA A 94 4.79 -7.57 -9.93
CA ALA A 94 4.08 -7.10 -8.75
C ALA A 94 2.68 -7.69 -8.67
N LEU A 95 1.94 -7.67 -9.78
CA LEU A 95 0.59 -8.24 -9.82
C LEU A 95 0.63 -9.75 -9.59
N GLY A 96 1.61 -10.43 -10.17
CA GLY A 96 1.82 -11.86 -9.95
C GLY A 96 2.17 -12.21 -8.51
N ALA A 97 2.82 -11.29 -7.79
CA ALA A 97 3.13 -11.46 -6.37
C ALA A 97 1.96 -11.11 -5.45
N GLY A 98 0.86 -10.59 -6.01
CA GLY A 98 -0.35 -10.35 -5.26
C GLY A 98 -0.75 -8.90 -5.03
N ALA A 99 -0.14 -7.95 -5.77
CA ALA A 99 -0.57 -6.55 -5.68
C ALA A 99 -2.01 -6.41 -6.15
N THR A 100 -2.79 -5.59 -5.45
CA THR A 100 -4.18 -5.34 -5.82
C THR A 100 -4.28 -4.30 -6.93
N ARG A 101 -3.44 -3.27 -6.83
CA ARG A 101 -3.35 -2.19 -7.83
C ARG A 101 -1.89 -1.81 -8.03
N TYR A 102 -1.60 -1.21 -9.19
CA TYR A 102 -0.25 -0.79 -9.53
C TYR A 102 -0.31 0.62 -10.13
N LEU A 103 0.31 1.58 -9.45
CA LEU A 103 0.33 2.98 -9.90
C LEU A 103 1.77 3.43 -10.16
N THR A 104 1.98 4.14 -11.26
CA THR A 104 3.29 4.66 -11.62
C THR A 104 3.40 6.13 -11.17
N LYS A 105 4.52 6.47 -10.56
CA LYS A 105 4.83 7.86 -10.20
C LYS A 105 5.30 8.62 -11.45
N PRO A 106 4.90 9.87 -11.64
CA PRO A 106 4.00 10.63 -10.79
C PRO A 106 2.52 10.24 -11.02
N PHE A 107 1.73 10.30 -9.98
CA PHE A 107 0.27 10.10 -10.05
C PHE A 107 -0.41 11.36 -9.53
N THR A 108 -1.69 11.53 -9.86
CA THR A 108 -2.46 12.66 -9.35
C THR A 108 -3.05 12.33 -7.98
N PRO A 109 -3.30 13.36 -7.13
CA PRO A 109 -3.96 13.11 -5.85
C PRO A 109 -5.31 12.40 -6.00
N GLU A 110 -6.07 12.74 -7.04
CA GLU A 110 -7.37 12.13 -7.31
C GLU A 110 -7.26 10.63 -7.59
N VAL A 111 -6.21 10.22 -8.28
CA VAL A 111 -6.01 8.81 -8.61
C VAL A 111 -5.74 8.00 -7.35
N ILE A 112 -4.79 8.43 -6.51
CA ILE A 112 -4.45 7.66 -5.31
C ILE A 112 -5.61 7.65 -4.31
N LEU A 113 -6.28 8.79 -4.12
CA LEU A 113 -7.44 8.86 -3.24
C LEU A 113 -8.58 7.97 -3.75
N GLY A 114 -8.84 8.00 -5.05
CA GLY A 114 -9.89 7.18 -5.65
C GLY A 114 -9.62 5.69 -5.47
N GLU A 115 -8.38 5.25 -5.67
CA GLU A 115 -8.01 3.84 -5.49
C GLU A 115 -8.14 3.40 -4.04
N VAL A 116 -7.68 4.22 -3.09
CA VAL A 116 -7.80 3.91 -1.66
C VAL A 116 -9.28 3.83 -1.27
N ASN A 117 -10.08 4.82 -1.66
CA ASN A 117 -11.51 4.83 -1.34
C ASN A 117 -12.23 3.60 -1.90
N ALA A 118 -11.92 3.22 -3.13
CA ALA A 118 -12.53 2.04 -3.76
C ALA A 118 -12.22 0.77 -2.97
N LEU A 119 -10.99 0.62 -2.51
CA LEU A 119 -10.57 -0.60 -1.82
C LEU A 119 -11.11 -0.70 -0.40
N VAL A 120 -11.24 0.43 0.32
CA VAL A 120 -11.76 0.39 1.69
C VAL A 120 -13.27 0.21 1.73
N THR A 121 -13.97 0.45 0.63
CA THR A 121 -15.42 0.30 0.54
C THR A 121 -15.85 -0.86 -0.35
N GLU A 122 -14.90 -1.66 -0.85
CA GLU A 122 -15.19 -2.74 -1.77
C GLU A 122 -16.13 -3.77 -1.15
N PRO A 123 -17.24 -4.13 -1.83
CA PRO A 123 -18.16 -5.14 -1.33
C PRO A 123 -17.49 -6.50 -1.19
N GLY A 124 -17.85 -7.23 -0.14
CA GLY A 124 -17.34 -8.58 0.09
C GLY A 124 -16.03 -8.63 0.87
N ARG A 125 -15.37 -7.51 1.07
CA ARG A 125 -14.20 -7.48 1.91
C ARG A 125 -14.64 -7.53 3.38
N ALA A 126 -14.09 -8.47 4.13
CA ALA A 126 -14.45 -8.61 5.54
C ALA A 126 -14.07 -7.34 6.30
N PRO A 127 -15.01 -6.81 7.09
CA PRO A 127 -14.67 -5.66 7.92
C PRO A 127 -13.57 -6.06 8.89
N GLY A 128 -12.71 -5.21 9.00
CA GLY A 128 -11.51 -5.37 9.70
C GLY A 128 -11.50 -6.04 11.00
#